data_063d1e2a9000b0b61f66bb996b7e0da9
#
_entry.id   063d1e2a9000b0b61f66bb996b7e0da9
#
_cell.length_a   1.000
_cell.length_b   1.000
_cell.length_c   1.000
_cell.angle_alpha   90.00
_cell.angle_beta   90.00
_cell.angle_gamma   90.00
#
_symmetry.space_group_name_H-M   'P 1'
#
loop_
_entity.id
_entity.type
_entity.pdbx_description
1 polymer ?
#
loop_
_entity_poly.entity_id
_entity_poly.type
_entity_poly.pdbx_seq_one_letter_code
_entity_poly.pdbx_strand_id
1 'polypeptide(L)'
;MTEPRRRRSAPSSFLLDLLVTQLRGVAGPGTGVLEVVDVGGGTGGVATALAAEGHAVTVVDPSPDALASLERRTAEAGLQGRIIGRQGDAADLVEVAGPRSTDVVVCHRVLEVVDSAPDALAGMAAVLRPGGVLSLLVSQRAAAVLGHALAGHVGLARRAYADRSRFDHDHVVALVEQAGFTVLASHGIGAVSSHVAESVLDAEPGARAELAALEAEVSQDPAFRPLAPQLHVFARLDRTDDQDQVGPALVAVD
;
A
#
# COMPACT_ATOMS: atom_id res chain seq x y z
N MET A 1 -22.30 -1.29 -25.96
CA MET A 1 -22.38 -0.09 -25.10
C MET A 1 -21.37 -0.30 -23.98
N THR A 2 -20.20 0.30 -24.07
CA THR A 2 -19.13 0.22 -23.08
C THR A 2 -19.52 1.14 -21.93
N GLU A 3 -19.77 0.60 -20.74
CA GLU A 3 -19.97 1.42 -19.54
C GLU A 3 -18.75 2.33 -19.34
N PRO A 4 -18.98 3.61 -19.00
CA PRO A 4 -17.87 4.52 -18.73
C PRO A 4 -17.11 3.98 -17.51
N ARG A 5 -15.83 3.61 -17.68
CA ARG A 5 -14.90 3.33 -16.59
C ARG A 5 -15.06 4.44 -15.56
N ARG A 6 -15.50 4.12 -14.34
CA ARG A 6 -15.52 5.08 -13.23
C ARG A 6 -14.12 5.69 -13.15
N ARG A 7 -14.03 6.99 -13.42
CA ARG A 7 -12.76 7.72 -13.29
C ARG A 7 -12.30 7.59 -11.85
N ARG A 8 -11.08 7.11 -11.66
CA ARG A 8 -10.45 7.11 -10.34
C ARG A 8 -10.25 8.56 -9.90
N SER A 9 -10.34 8.83 -8.58
CA SER A 9 -9.96 10.12 -8.04
C SER A 9 -8.48 10.40 -8.31
N ALA A 10 -8.08 11.65 -8.43
CA ALA A 10 -6.69 12.04 -8.67
C ALA A 10 -5.70 11.43 -7.66
N PRO A 11 -5.98 11.42 -6.33
CA PRO A 11 -5.10 10.74 -5.35
C PRO A 11 -4.94 9.25 -5.62
N SER A 12 -6.01 8.55 -6.01
CA SER A 12 -5.95 7.09 -6.27
C SER A 12 -5.17 6.75 -7.54
N SER A 13 -5.19 7.60 -8.57
CA SER A 13 -4.36 7.40 -9.77
C SER A 13 -2.89 7.64 -9.47
N PHE A 14 -2.56 8.72 -8.76
CA PHE A 14 -1.20 9.04 -8.36
C PHE A 14 -0.56 7.91 -7.53
N LEU A 15 -1.28 7.39 -6.52
CA LEU A 15 -0.79 6.27 -5.70
C LEU A 15 -0.45 5.03 -6.55
N LEU A 16 -1.32 4.69 -7.51
CA LEU A 16 -1.09 3.50 -8.36
C LEU A 16 0.10 3.70 -9.30
N ASP A 17 0.23 4.86 -9.93
CA ASP A 17 1.35 5.17 -10.80
C ASP A 17 2.67 5.16 -10.02
N LEU A 18 2.66 5.69 -8.79
CA LEU A 18 3.78 5.63 -7.87
C LEU A 18 4.17 4.19 -7.52
N LEU A 19 3.18 3.37 -7.11
CA LEU A 19 3.40 1.97 -6.76
C LEU A 19 3.97 1.17 -7.94
N VAL A 20 3.37 1.28 -9.11
CA VAL A 20 3.86 0.61 -10.34
C VAL A 20 5.30 1.02 -10.65
N THR A 21 5.62 2.32 -10.51
CA THR A 21 6.97 2.83 -10.75
C THR A 21 7.98 2.24 -9.75
N GLN A 22 7.62 2.19 -8.47
CA GLN A 22 8.47 1.61 -7.42
C GLN A 22 8.69 0.11 -7.63
N LEU A 23 7.64 -0.64 -8.00
CA LEU A 23 7.75 -2.07 -8.25
C LEU A 23 8.58 -2.41 -9.48
N ARG A 24 8.56 -1.59 -10.53
CA ARG A 24 9.49 -1.74 -11.67
C ARG A 24 10.94 -1.63 -11.24
N GLY A 25 11.25 -0.76 -10.26
CA GLY A 25 12.57 -0.68 -9.64
C GLY A 25 12.97 -1.93 -8.84
N VAL A 26 12.00 -2.62 -8.23
CA VAL A 26 12.23 -3.87 -7.49
C VAL A 26 12.44 -5.06 -8.43
N ALA A 27 11.64 -5.16 -9.50
CA ALA A 27 11.73 -6.24 -10.48
C ALA A 27 13.07 -6.25 -11.24
N GLY A 28 13.80 -5.12 -11.27
CA GLY A 28 15.07 -4.99 -11.98
C GLY A 28 14.91 -4.98 -13.51
N PRO A 29 16.01 -4.89 -14.27
CA PRO A 29 16.01 -4.93 -15.72
C PRO A 29 15.83 -6.37 -16.20
N GLY A 30 14.61 -6.84 -16.20
CA GLY A 30 14.23 -8.18 -16.63
C GLY A 30 12.74 -8.36 -16.38
N THR A 31 12.11 -9.26 -17.06
CA THR A 31 10.67 -9.54 -16.98
C THR A 31 10.29 -10.27 -15.69
N GLY A 32 10.78 -9.82 -14.54
CA GLY A 32 10.49 -10.43 -13.25
C GLY A 32 9.01 -10.29 -12.91
N VAL A 33 8.24 -11.36 -13.04
CA VAL A 33 6.92 -11.47 -12.44
C VAL A 33 7.13 -11.48 -10.92
N LEU A 34 6.57 -10.49 -10.23
CA LEU A 34 6.59 -10.45 -8.77
C LEU A 34 5.38 -11.21 -8.22
N GLU A 35 5.61 -11.94 -7.15
CA GLU A 35 4.57 -12.51 -6.31
C GLU A 35 4.12 -11.44 -5.30
N VAL A 36 2.87 -11.03 -5.37
CA VAL A 36 2.31 -9.95 -4.56
C VAL A 36 1.21 -10.48 -3.65
N VAL A 37 1.22 -10.08 -2.38
CA VAL A 37 0.10 -10.25 -1.45
C VAL A 37 -0.53 -8.89 -1.20
N ASP A 38 -1.83 -8.73 -1.53
CA ASP A 38 -2.63 -7.53 -1.28
C ASP A 38 -3.54 -7.77 -0.07
N VAL A 39 -3.10 -7.29 1.09
CA VAL A 39 -3.78 -7.48 2.39
C VAL A 39 -4.93 -6.49 2.51
N GLY A 40 -6.13 -7.00 2.77
CA GLY A 40 -7.35 -6.19 2.77
C GLY A 40 -7.66 -5.62 1.37
N GLY A 41 -7.25 -6.31 0.31
CA GLY A 41 -7.34 -5.80 -1.07
C GLY A 41 -8.78 -5.68 -1.59
N GLY A 42 -9.76 -6.16 -0.83
CA GLY A 42 -11.18 -5.97 -1.07
C GLY A 42 -11.61 -6.44 -2.46
N THR A 43 -12.21 -5.52 -3.22
CA THR A 43 -12.67 -5.80 -4.60
C THR A 43 -11.55 -5.77 -5.65
N GLY A 44 -10.26 -5.72 -5.25
CA GLY A 44 -9.12 -5.88 -6.13
C GLY A 44 -8.75 -4.65 -6.98
N GLY A 45 -8.93 -3.46 -6.46
CA GLY A 45 -8.58 -2.23 -7.19
C GLY A 45 -7.10 -2.11 -7.50
N VAL A 46 -6.24 -2.41 -6.53
CA VAL A 46 -4.78 -2.45 -6.66
C VAL A 46 -4.36 -3.73 -7.37
N ALA A 47 -4.89 -4.88 -6.94
CA ALA A 47 -4.57 -6.18 -7.52
C ALA A 47 -4.76 -6.22 -9.04
N THR A 48 -5.88 -5.66 -9.56
CA THR A 48 -6.14 -5.59 -11.00
C THR A 48 -5.08 -4.76 -11.73
N ALA A 49 -4.63 -3.64 -11.13
CA ALA A 49 -3.61 -2.80 -11.74
C ALA A 49 -2.24 -3.51 -11.80
N LEU A 50 -1.85 -4.17 -10.71
CA LEU A 50 -0.58 -4.91 -10.65
C LEU A 50 -0.58 -6.14 -11.55
N ALA A 51 -1.69 -6.86 -11.62
CA ALA A 51 -1.83 -8.01 -12.52
C ALA A 51 -1.80 -7.59 -14.00
N ALA A 52 -2.31 -6.39 -14.35
CA ALA A 52 -2.21 -5.84 -15.70
C ALA A 52 -0.75 -5.50 -16.10
N GLU A 53 0.11 -5.16 -15.13
CA GLU A 53 1.57 -5.01 -15.31
C GLU A 53 2.31 -6.37 -15.41
N GLY A 54 1.60 -7.48 -15.23
CA GLY A 54 2.14 -8.82 -15.39
C GLY A 54 2.45 -9.58 -14.11
N HIS A 55 2.22 -9.00 -12.94
CA HIS A 55 2.50 -9.64 -11.65
C HIS A 55 1.44 -10.68 -11.26
N ALA A 56 1.81 -11.63 -10.40
CA ALA A 56 0.89 -12.57 -9.76
C ALA A 56 0.44 -11.99 -8.43
N VAL A 57 -0.88 -11.90 -8.19
CA VAL A 57 -1.43 -11.22 -7.01
C VAL A 57 -2.36 -12.14 -6.23
N THR A 58 -2.05 -12.36 -4.96
CA THR A 58 -2.96 -12.98 -4.00
C THR A 58 -3.61 -11.89 -3.15
N VAL A 59 -4.93 -11.74 -3.27
CA VAL A 59 -5.72 -10.85 -2.43
C VAL A 59 -6.17 -11.62 -1.20
N VAL A 60 -5.85 -11.12 -0.01
CA VAL A 60 -6.31 -11.66 1.28
C VAL A 60 -7.31 -10.67 1.87
N ASP A 61 -8.56 -11.09 2.04
CA ASP A 61 -9.63 -10.22 2.56
C ASP A 61 -10.61 -11.04 3.43
N PRO A 62 -11.05 -10.56 4.59
CA PRO A 62 -11.98 -11.28 5.43
C PRO A 62 -13.41 -11.35 4.88
N SER A 63 -13.77 -10.47 3.92
CA SER A 63 -15.13 -10.37 3.37
C SER A 63 -15.35 -11.28 2.16
N PRO A 64 -16.21 -12.32 2.27
CA PRO A 64 -16.58 -13.16 1.14
C PRO A 64 -17.23 -12.37 -0.01
N ASP A 65 -18.00 -11.32 0.30
CA ASP A 65 -18.66 -10.47 -0.71
C ASP A 65 -17.65 -9.64 -1.50
N ALA A 66 -16.59 -9.17 -0.83
CA ALA A 66 -15.48 -8.49 -1.49
C ALA A 66 -14.75 -9.43 -2.44
N LEU A 67 -14.46 -10.66 -2.00
CA LEU A 67 -13.80 -11.69 -2.82
C LEU A 67 -14.66 -12.12 -4.01
N ALA A 68 -15.98 -12.27 -3.85
CA ALA A 68 -16.89 -12.54 -4.97
C ALA A 68 -16.89 -11.37 -5.99
N SER A 69 -16.77 -10.14 -5.52
CA SER A 69 -16.65 -8.96 -6.40
C SER A 69 -15.29 -8.89 -7.08
N LEU A 70 -14.21 -9.31 -6.41
CA LEU A 70 -12.87 -9.48 -6.97
C LEU A 70 -12.90 -10.49 -8.13
N GLU A 71 -13.51 -11.64 -7.92
CA GLU A 71 -13.59 -12.71 -8.92
C GLU A 71 -14.29 -12.24 -10.20
N ARG A 72 -15.43 -11.55 -10.08
CA ARG A 72 -16.13 -10.94 -11.23
C ARG A 72 -15.23 -9.93 -11.96
N ARG A 73 -14.60 -9.02 -11.22
CA ARG A 73 -13.70 -8.01 -11.81
C ARG A 73 -12.53 -8.65 -12.54
N THR A 74 -11.95 -9.69 -11.96
CA THR A 74 -10.84 -10.47 -12.53
C THR A 74 -11.26 -11.12 -13.84
N ALA A 75 -12.46 -11.71 -13.88
CA ALA A 75 -13.02 -12.30 -15.09
C ALA A 75 -13.29 -11.25 -16.18
N GLU A 76 -13.91 -10.12 -15.83
CA GLU A 76 -14.19 -9.01 -16.75
C GLU A 76 -12.90 -8.38 -17.34
N ALA A 77 -11.82 -8.36 -16.56
CA ALA A 77 -10.52 -7.85 -17.00
C ALA A 77 -9.67 -8.88 -17.76
N GLY A 78 -10.08 -10.16 -17.85
CA GLY A 78 -9.31 -11.22 -18.48
C GLY A 78 -8.02 -11.56 -17.71
N LEU A 79 -8.02 -11.37 -16.39
CA LEU A 79 -6.84 -11.57 -15.53
C LEU A 79 -6.94 -12.86 -14.68
N GLN A 80 -7.82 -13.79 -15.08
CA GLN A 80 -7.90 -15.10 -14.44
C GLN A 80 -6.54 -15.82 -14.53
N GLY A 81 -6.11 -16.41 -13.41
CA GLY A 81 -4.79 -17.04 -13.31
C GLY A 81 -3.66 -16.08 -12.89
N ARG A 82 -3.90 -14.76 -12.86
CA ARG A 82 -2.97 -13.77 -12.27
C ARG A 82 -3.42 -13.24 -10.92
N ILE A 83 -4.71 -13.31 -10.63
CA ILE A 83 -5.29 -12.85 -9.35
C ILE A 83 -6.01 -14.01 -8.70
N ILE A 84 -5.68 -14.25 -7.44
CA ILE A 84 -6.33 -15.26 -6.58
C ILE A 84 -6.85 -14.55 -5.33
N GLY A 85 -8.14 -14.77 -5.00
CA GLY A 85 -8.72 -14.33 -3.71
C GLY A 85 -8.60 -15.45 -2.67
N ARG A 86 -8.18 -15.10 -1.46
CA ARG A 86 -8.17 -15.99 -0.29
C ARG A 86 -8.83 -15.29 0.89
N GLN A 87 -9.71 -15.99 1.59
CA GLN A 87 -10.33 -15.47 2.80
C GLN A 87 -9.33 -15.56 3.96
N GLY A 88 -9.18 -14.47 4.69
CA GLY A 88 -8.29 -14.32 5.84
C GLY A 88 -8.10 -12.85 6.17
N ASP A 89 -7.40 -12.57 7.25
CA ASP A 89 -7.05 -11.20 7.65
C ASP A 89 -5.53 -11.04 7.82
N ALA A 90 -5.11 -9.88 8.33
CA ALA A 90 -3.70 -9.56 8.55
C ALA A 90 -3.02 -10.45 9.61
N ALA A 91 -3.78 -11.08 10.52
CA ALA A 91 -3.25 -12.00 11.51
C ALA A 91 -2.97 -13.39 10.91
N ASP A 92 -3.70 -13.78 9.86
CA ASP A 92 -3.64 -15.10 9.24
C ASP A 92 -2.66 -15.20 8.07
N LEU A 93 -1.92 -14.14 7.76
CA LEU A 93 -1.11 -14.04 6.54
C LEU A 93 -0.14 -15.22 6.33
N VAL A 94 0.51 -15.69 7.39
CA VAL A 94 1.46 -16.80 7.29
C VAL A 94 0.74 -18.11 6.97
N GLU A 95 -0.46 -18.32 7.50
CA GLU A 95 -1.28 -19.50 7.21
C GLU A 95 -1.82 -19.45 5.77
N VAL A 96 -2.27 -18.27 5.33
CA VAL A 96 -2.92 -18.08 4.04
C VAL A 96 -1.94 -18.03 2.88
N ALA A 97 -0.84 -17.28 3.02
CA ALA A 97 0.13 -17.06 1.95
C ALA A 97 1.36 -17.97 2.05
N GLY A 98 1.71 -18.42 3.24
CA GLY A 98 2.94 -19.16 3.56
C GLY A 98 4.12 -18.24 3.88
N PRO A 99 5.09 -18.73 4.69
CA PRO A 99 6.26 -17.93 5.05
C PRO A 99 7.20 -17.74 3.84
N ARG A 100 7.81 -16.57 3.73
CA ARG A 100 8.79 -16.22 2.68
C ARG A 100 8.32 -16.58 1.26
N SER A 101 7.05 -16.36 0.98
CA SER A 101 6.40 -16.77 -0.27
C SER A 101 6.25 -15.64 -1.28
N THR A 102 6.39 -14.38 -0.84
CA THR A 102 6.06 -13.21 -1.66
C THR A 102 7.22 -12.22 -1.76
N ASP A 103 7.26 -11.49 -2.85
CA ASP A 103 8.26 -10.43 -3.11
C ASP A 103 7.76 -9.07 -2.63
N VAL A 104 6.42 -8.89 -2.62
CA VAL A 104 5.76 -7.63 -2.30
C VAL A 104 4.54 -7.89 -1.41
N VAL A 105 4.43 -7.11 -0.34
CA VAL A 105 3.17 -6.97 0.41
C VAL A 105 2.61 -5.58 0.17
N VAL A 106 1.35 -5.50 -0.24
CA VAL A 106 0.56 -4.27 -0.28
C VAL A 106 -0.42 -4.29 0.89
N CYS A 107 -0.41 -3.25 1.70
CA CYS A 107 -1.28 -3.09 2.87
C CYS A 107 -1.84 -1.67 2.89
N HIS A 108 -2.97 -1.47 2.24
CA HIS A 108 -3.54 -0.15 2.06
C HIS A 108 -4.81 0.05 2.89
N ARG A 109 -4.72 0.91 3.91
CA ARG A 109 -5.81 1.27 4.85
C ARG A 109 -6.33 0.08 5.66
N VAL A 110 -5.43 -0.79 6.07
CA VAL A 110 -5.74 -1.96 6.90
C VAL A 110 -5.26 -1.76 8.33
N LEU A 111 -4.12 -1.07 8.55
CA LEU A 111 -3.59 -0.87 9.90
C LEU A 111 -4.53 -0.07 10.82
N GLU A 112 -5.48 0.67 10.26
CA GLU A 112 -6.49 1.41 11.02
C GLU A 112 -7.57 0.53 11.65
N VAL A 113 -7.70 -0.72 11.18
CA VAL A 113 -8.80 -1.62 11.56
C VAL A 113 -8.32 -2.95 12.15
N VAL A 114 -7.02 -3.20 12.19
CA VAL A 114 -6.46 -4.38 12.86
C VAL A 114 -6.38 -4.17 14.37
N ASP A 115 -6.44 -5.24 15.13
CA ASP A 115 -6.32 -5.21 16.59
C ASP A 115 -4.93 -4.76 17.06
N SER A 116 -3.87 -5.15 16.33
CA SER A 116 -2.48 -4.85 16.63
C SER A 116 -1.69 -4.54 15.34
N ALA A 117 -1.31 -3.29 15.14
CA ALA A 117 -0.47 -2.90 14.01
C ALA A 117 0.94 -3.55 14.06
N PRO A 118 1.62 -3.68 15.23
CA PRO A 118 2.87 -4.41 15.30
C PRO A 118 2.76 -5.88 14.87
N ASP A 119 1.71 -6.61 15.31
CA ASP A 119 1.54 -8.02 14.96
C ASP A 119 1.22 -8.19 13.47
N ALA A 120 0.40 -7.29 12.90
CA ALA A 120 0.11 -7.28 11.47
C ALA A 120 1.38 -7.04 10.65
N LEU A 121 2.24 -6.08 11.04
CA LEU A 121 3.51 -5.82 10.38
C LEU A 121 4.49 -6.99 10.51
N ALA A 122 4.54 -7.66 11.67
CA ALA A 122 5.33 -8.87 11.86
C ALA A 122 4.85 -10.02 10.95
N GLY A 123 3.53 -10.20 10.80
CA GLY A 123 2.94 -11.14 9.85
C GLY A 123 3.32 -10.84 8.39
N MET A 124 3.30 -9.55 8.01
CA MET A 124 3.74 -9.11 6.67
C MET A 124 5.22 -9.37 6.44
N ALA A 125 6.07 -9.12 7.44
CA ALA A 125 7.50 -9.45 7.38
C ALA A 125 7.75 -10.95 7.22
N ALA A 126 6.96 -11.79 7.92
CA ALA A 126 7.12 -13.24 7.88
C ALA A 126 6.77 -13.88 6.52
N VAL A 127 5.84 -13.29 5.75
CA VAL A 127 5.48 -13.79 4.41
C VAL A 127 6.40 -13.26 3.31
N LEU A 128 7.12 -12.17 3.55
CA LEU A 128 8.08 -11.61 2.60
C LEU A 128 9.35 -12.46 2.50
N ARG A 129 9.88 -12.58 1.30
CA ARG A 129 11.25 -13.05 1.07
C ARG A 129 12.26 -12.03 1.61
N PRO A 130 13.47 -12.46 2.02
CA PRO A 130 14.52 -11.51 2.40
C PRO A 130 14.78 -10.46 1.32
N GLY A 131 14.70 -9.19 1.69
CA GLY A 131 14.81 -8.07 0.75
C GLY A 131 13.53 -7.74 -0.02
N GLY A 132 12.43 -8.45 0.23
CA GLY A 132 11.11 -8.11 -0.28
C GLY A 132 10.62 -6.76 0.22
N VAL A 133 9.57 -6.21 -0.38
CA VAL A 133 9.13 -4.83 -0.10
C VAL A 133 7.69 -4.76 0.41
N LEU A 134 7.45 -3.78 1.25
CA LEU A 134 6.15 -3.40 1.79
C LEU A 134 5.71 -2.07 1.16
N SER A 135 4.50 -2.03 0.60
CA SER A 135 3.78 -0.83 0.24
C SER A 135 2.66 -0.63 1.26
N LEU A 136 2.84 0.33 2.16
CA LEU A 136 1.91 0.62 3.24
C LEU A 136 1.22 1.95 2.99
N LEU A 137 -0.12 1.99 3.08
CA LEU A 137 -0.90 3.22 3.01
C LEU A 137 -1.78 3.35 4.25
N VAL A 138 -1.67 4.48 4.94
CA VAL A 138 -2.45 4.77 6.15
C VAL A 138 -3.10 6.14 6.10
N SER A 139 -4.18 6.31 6.88
CA SER A 139 -4.88 7.59 7.03
C SER A 139 -4.17 8.49 8.03
N GLN A 140 -3.94 9.76 7.68
CA GLN A 140 -3.26 10.71 8.53
C GLN A 140 -4.21 11.49 9.44
N ARG A 141 -3.80 11.66 10.70
CA ARG A 141 -4.57 12.37 11.73
C ARG A 141 -4.61 13.87 11.48
N ALA A 142 -3.47 14.50 11.19
CA ALA A 142 -3.36 15.93 11.01
C ALA A 142 -4.27 16.45 9.89
N ALA A 143 -4.24 15.79 8.74
CA ALA A 143 -5.08 16.12 7.59
C ALA A 143 -6.58 15.95 7.90
N ALA A 144 -6.96 14.90 8.65
CA ALA A 144 -8.35 14.70 9.03
C ALA A 144 -8.87 15.80 9.96
N VAL A 145 -8.05 16.22 10.94
CA VAL A 145 -8.37 17.34 11.85
C VAL A 145 -8.58 18.62 11.06
N LEU A 146 -7.62 18.94 10.18
CA LEU A 146 -7.67 20.16 9.36
C LEU A 146 -8.86 20.14 8.40
N GLY A 147 -9.09 19.04 7.69
CA GLY A 147 -10.20 18.90 6.74
C GLY A 147 -11.57 19.08 7.41
N HIS A 148 -11.78 18.47 8.59
CA HIS A 148 -13.02 18.68 9.36
C HIS A 148 -13.16 20.12 9.86
N ALA A 149 -12.08 20.76 10.30
CA ALA A 149 -12.11 22.14 10.77
C ALA A 149 -12.43 23.11 9.63
N LEU A 150 -11.80 22.96 8.47
CA LEU A 150 -12.06 23.78 7.27
C LEU A 150 -13.50 23.61 6.76
N ALA A 151 -14.08 22.42 6.89
CA ALA A 151 -15.49 22.16 6.57
C ALA A 151 -16.48 22.70 7.65
N GLY A 152 -15.99 23.38 8.69
CA GLY A 152 -16.83 23.92 9.79
C GLY A 152 -17.27 22.85 10.81
N HIS A 153 -16.79 21.62 10.70
CA HIS A 153 -17.16 20.50 11.56
C HIS A 153 -16.21 20.37 12.77
N VAL A 154 -16.12 21.38 13.63
CA VAL A 154 -15.18 21.45 14.76
C VAL A 154 -15.30 20.25 15.71
N GLY A 155 -16.53 19.75 15.94
CA GLY A 155 -16.75 18.56 16.77
C GLY A 155 -16.14 17.29 16.14
N LEU A 156 -16.16 17.14 14.81
CA LEU A 156 -15.49 16.06 14.09
C LEU A 156 -13.96 16.23 14.13
N ALA A 157 -13.47 17.45 13.94
CA ALA A 157 -12.05 17.75 14.06
C ALA A 157 -11.49 17.34 15.44
N ARG A 158 -12.22 17.65 16.53
CA ARG A 158 -11.84 17.25 17.88
C ARG A 158 -11.82 15.73 18.05
N ARG A 159 -12.79 15.01 17.48
CA ARG A 159 -12.79 13.53 17.49
C ARG A 159 -11.62 12.96 16.70
N ALA A 160 -11.36 13.48 15.50
CA ALA A 160 -10.23 13.06 14.69
C ALA A 160 -8.87 13.30 15.39
N TYR A 161 -8.74 14.37 16.17
CA TYR A 161 -7.54 14.63 16.97
C TYR A 161 -7.32 13.58 18.07
N ALA A 162 -8.39 13.09 18.68
CA ALA A 162 -8.35 12.08 19.73
C ALA A 162 -8.29 10.63 19.18
N ASP A 163 -8.52 10.45 17.88
CA ASP A 163 -8.57 9.15 17.22
C ASP A 163 -7.16 8.54 17.11
N ARG A 164 -6.94 7.42 17.80
CA ARG A 164 -5.67 6.69 17.83
C ARG A 164 -5.51 5.68 16.70
N SER A 165 -6.55 5.42 15.94
CA SER A 165 -6.47 4.58 14.73
C SER A 165 -5.86 5.32 13.52
N ARG A 166 -5.68 6.65 13.62
CA ARG A 166 -5.02 7.47 12.61
C ARG A 166 -3.56 7.69 12.96
N PHE A 167 -2.76 7.72 11.94
CA PHE A 167 -1.31 7.73 12.06
C PHE A 167 -0.72 9.12 11.80
N ASP A 168 0.46 9.33 12.37
CA ASP A 168 1.38 10.40 12.00
C ASP A 168 2.62 9.75 11.36
N HIS A 169 3.37 10.48 10.55
CA HIS A 169 4.54 9.98 9.83
C HIS A 169 5.54 9.26 10.73
N ASP A 170 6.01 9.92 11.80
CA ASP A 170 7.05 9.37 12.66
C ASP A 170 6.59 8.11 13.40
N HIS A 171 5.29 8.03 13.75
CA HIS A 171 4.72 6.83 14.37
C HIS A 171 4.72 5.64 13.40
N VAL A 172 4.31 5.86 12.13
CA VAL A 172 4.32 4.79 11.11
C VAL A 172 5.74 4.33 10.81
N VAL A 173 6.68 5.27 10.62
CA VAL A 173 8.08 4.95 10.38
C VAL A 173 8.64 4.10 11.52
N ALA A 174 8.43 4.50 12.77
CA ALA A 174 8.89 3.74 13.93
C ALA A 174 8.29 2.32 13.98
N LEU A 175 6.99 2.15 13.67
CA LEU A 175 6.37 0.81 13.62
C LEU A 175 6.95 -0.07 12.52
N VAL A 176 7.18 0.49 11.34
CA VAL A 176 7.76 -0.21 10.18
C VAL A 176 9.21 -0.64 10.47
N GLU A 177 10.02 0.27 11.04
CA GLU A 177 11.40 -0.03 11.43
C GLU A 177 11.49 -1.08 12.54
N GLN A 178 10.61 -1.00 13.55
CA GLN A 178 10.53 -2.01 14.62
C GLN A 178 10.15 -3.41 14.11
N ALA A 179 9.42 -3.48 13.00
CA ALA A 179 9.09 -4.74 12.34
C ALA A 179 10.20 -5.30 11.43
N GLY A 180 11.38 -4.67 11.41
CA GLY A 180 12.56 -5.12 10.65
C GLY A 180 12.59 -4.64 9.20
N PHE A 181 11.99 -3.49 8.91
CA PHE A 181 12.05 -2.88 7.60
C PHE A 181 12.90 -1.61 7.61
N THR A 182 13.57 -1.36 6.49
CA THR A 182 14.19 -0.06 6.18
C THR A 182 13.25 0.74 5.29
N VAL A 183 12.86 1.96 5.70
CA VAL A 183 12.02 2.84 4.91
C VAL A 183 12.83 3.42 3.74
N LEU A 184 12.35 3.19 2.52
CA LEU A 184 12.97 3.67 1.28
C LEU A 184 12.41 5.01 0.83
N ALA A 185 11.10 5.22 1.01
CA ALA A 185 10.41 6.45 0.64
C ALA A 185 9.11 6.63 1.44
N SER A 186 8.72 7.90 1.64
CA SER A 186 7.44 8.28 2.23
C SER A 186 6.80 9.40 1.42
N HIS A 187 5.51 9.23 1.06
CA HIS A 187 4.76 10.17 0.22
C HIS A 187 3.44 10.54 0.88
N GLY A 188 3.13 11.83 0.91
CA GLY A 188 1.78 12.31 1.18
C GLY A 188 0.91 12.09 -0.06
N ILE A 189 -0.22 11.43 0.08
CA ILE A 189 -1.15 11.16 -1.03
C ILE A 189 -2.38 12.04 -0.89
N GLY A 190 -2.59 12.91 -1.86
CA GLY A 190 -3.70 13.86 -1.87
C GLY A 190 -3.41 15.17 -1.13
N ALA A 191 -2.14 15.55 -0.96
CA ALA A 191 -1.77 16.78 -0.24
C ALA A 191 -2.41 18.03 -0.85
N VAL A 192 -2.50 18.10 -2.16
CA VAL A 192 -3.14 19.19 -2.91
C VAL A 192 -4.38 18.70 -3.62
N SER A 193 -4.31 17.56 -4.29
CA SER A 193 -5.38 17.06 -5.15
C SER A 193 -6.68 16.73 -4.41
N SER A 194 -6.64 16.46 -3.11
CA SER A 194 -7.84 16.27 -2.29
C SER A 194 -8.63 17.55 -2.02
N HIS A 195 -8.04 18.71 -2.28
CA HIS A 195 -8.63 20.04 -2.03
C HIS A 195 -9.14 20.72 -3.31
N VAL A 196 -8.88 20.16 -4.49
CA VAL A 196 -9.30 20.72 -5.77
C VAL A 196 -10.59 20.03 -6.24
N ALA A 197 -11.63 20.82 -6.48
CA ALA A 197 -12.90 20.29 -6.95
C ALA A 197 -12.77 19.79 -8.41
N GLU A 198 -13.38 18.64 -8.71
CA GLU A 198 -13.39 18.05 -10.07
C GLU A 198 -13.91 19.05 -11.13
N SER A 199 -14.92 19.88 -10.79
CA SER A 199 -15.48 20.89 -11.68
C SER A 199 -14.45 21.94 -12.12
N VAL A 200 -13.49 22.27 -11.28
CA VAL A 200 -12.39 23.19 -11.64
C VAL A 200 -11.43 22.51 -12.62
N LEU A 201 -11.11 21.26 -12.40
CA LEU A 201 -10.23 20.48 -13.28
C LEU A 201 -10.84 20.19 -14.65
N ASP A 202 -12.18 20.15 -14.76
CA ASP A 202 -12.88 19.96 -16.02
C ASP A 202 -13.04 21.29 -16.81
N ALA A 203 -13.01 22.43 -16.11
CA ALA A 203 -13.20 23.75 -16.72
C ALA A 203 -11.93 24.28 -17.40
N GLU A 204 -10.72 23.89 -16.92
CA GLU A 204 -9.46 24.44 -17.39
C GLU A 204 -8.62 23.38 -18.12
N PRO A 205 -8.33 23.56 -19.44
CA PRO A 205 -7.48 22.64 -20.18
C PRO A 205 -6.07 22.57 -19.60
N GLY A 206 -5.61 21.36 -19.28
CA GLY A 206 -4.28 21.14 -18.70
C GLY A 206 -4.24 21.10 -17.17
N ALA A 207 -5.26 21.62 -16.46
CA ALA A 207 -5.28 21.70 -15.00
C ALA A 207 -5.05 20.34 -14.30
N ARG A 208 -5.55 19.23 -14.87
CA ARG A 208 -5.31 17.89 -14.33
C ARG A 208 -3.83 17.48 -14.39
N ALA A 209 -3.14 17.83 -15.48
CA ALA A 209 -1.72 17.51 -15.62
C ALA A 209 -0.86 18.36 -14.69
N GLU A 210 -1.18 19.65 -14.57
CA GLU A 210 -0.51 20.55 -13.64
C GLU A 210 -0.73 20.14 -12.18
N LEU A 211 -1.97 19.76 -11.82
CA LEU A 211 -2.26 19.25 -10.49
C LEU A 211 -1.51 17.94 -10.19
N ALA A 212 -1.42 17.03 -11.16
CA ALA A 212 -0.67 15.79 -11.00
C ALA A 212 0.84 16.05 -10.84
N ALA A 213 1.39 16.99 -11.59
CA ALA A 213 2.79 17.40 -11.45
C ALA A 213 3.06 18.03 -10.08
N LEU A 214 2.22 18.96 -9.63
CA LEU A 214 2.32 19.57 -8.31
C LEU A 214 2.18 18.53 -7.19
N GLU A 215 1.20 17.61 -7.28
CA GLU A 215 1.05 16.53 -6.30
C GLU A 215 2.32 15.67 -6.21
N ALA A 216 2.95 15.34 -7.33
CA ALA A 216 4.19 14.58 -7.35
C ALA A 216 5.35 15.33 -6.66
N GLU A 217 5.48 16.64 -6.90
CA GLU A 217 6.50 17.48 -6.27
C GLU A 217 6.32 17.58 -4.75
N VAL A 218 5.09 17.87 -4.28
CA VAL A 218 4.83 18.10 -2.85
C VAL A 218 4.69 16.80 -2.06
N SER A 219 4.50 15.66 -2.70
CA SER A 219 4.23 14.39 -2.03
C SER A 219 5.35 13.95 -1.07
N GLN A 220 6.59 14.27 -1.41
CA GLN A 220 7.77 13.95 -0.59
C GLN A 220 8.22 15.10 0.31
N ASP A 221 7.68 16.30 0.09
CA ASP A 221 8.05 17.48 0.90
C ASP A 221 7.58 17.31 2.35
N PRO A 222 8.48 17.33 3.35
CA PRO A 222 8.12 17.20 4.76
C PRO A 222 7.14 18.27 5.26
N ALA A 223 7.10 19.45 4.63
CA ALA A 223 6.17 20.51 4.99
C ALA A 223 4.74 20.23 4.52
N PHE A 224 4.57 19.54 3.39
CA PHE A 224 3.26 19.24 2.79
C PHE A 224 2.74 17.86 3.14
N ARG A 225 3.64 16.89 3.34
CA ARG A 225 3.27 15.50 3.64
C ARG A 225 2.27 15.33 4.79
N PRO A 226 2.35 16.05 5.93
CA PRO A 226 1.36 15.95 7.01
C PRO A 226 -0.03 16.49 6.63
N LEU A 227 -0.13 17.29 5.58
CA LEU A 227 -1.41 17.84 5.09
C LEU A 227 -2.17 16.86 4.21
N ALA A 228 -1.50 15.84 3.70
CA ALA A 228 -2.12 14.80 2.88
C ALA A 228 -3.05 13.91 3.72
N PRO A 229 -4.25 13.59 3.24
CA PRO A 229 -5.18 12.68 3.95
C PRO A 229 -4.62 11.28 4.14
N GLN A 230 -3.69 10.84 3.31
CA GLN A 230 -3.07 9.53 3.40
C GLN A 230 -1.53 9.65 3.33
N LEU A 231 -0.85 8.74 4.02
CA LEU A 231 0.59 8.55 3.98
C LEU A 231 0.90 7.20 3.35
N HIS A 232 1.68 7.21 2.29
CA HIS A 232 2.25 6.02 1.70
C HIS A 232 3.69 5.86 2.16
N VAL A 233 4.03 4.68 2.69
CA VAL A 233 5.39 4.29 3.07
C VAL A 233 5.80 3.09 2.22
N PHE A 234 6.92 3.21 1.54
CA PHE A 234 7.55 2.12 0.79
C PHE A 234 8.81 1.69 1.53
N ALA A 235 8.87 0.43 1.95
CA ALA A 235 9.93 -0.07 2.80
C ALA A 235 10.42 -1.43 2.32
N ARG A 236 11.65 -1.78 2.65
CA ARG A 236 12.27 -3.07 2.32
C ARG A 236 12.52 -3.85 3.60
N LEU A 237 12.18 -5.14 3.59
CA LEU A 237 12.52 -6.06 4.67
C LEU A 237 14.05 -6.24 4.71
N ASP A 238 14.63 -6.01 5.89
CA ASP A 238 16.06 -6.17 6.09
C ASP A 238 16.47 -7.64 5.88
N ARG A 239 17.64 -7.83 5.29
CA ARG A 239 18.21 -9.18 5.14
C ARG A 239 18.80 -9.58 6.48
N THR A 240 18.17 -10.53 7.16
CA THR A 240 18.82 -11.16 8.31
C THR A 240 19.93 -12.07 7.79
N ASP A 241 21.18 -11.70 8.07
CA ASP A 241 22.41 -12.43 7.67
C ASP A 241 22.61 -13.76 8.44
N ASP A 242 21.54 -14.50 8.73
CA ASP A 242 21.61 -15.68 9.60
C ASP A 242 21.76 -17.03 8.86
N GLN A 243 22.22 -17.05 7.61
CA GLN A 243 22.45 -18.31 6.87
C GLN A 243 23.82 -18.47 6.19
N ASP A 244 24.76 -17.52 6.32
CA ASP A 244 26.11 -17.68 5.75
C ASP A 244 27.17 -18.19 6.75
N GLN A 245 26.80 -18.62 7.96
CA GLN A 245 27.73 -19.19 8.95
C GLN A 245 27.54 -20.70 9.21
N VAL A 246 27.21 -21.48 8.19
CA VAL A 246 27.48 -22.90 8.23
C VAL A 246 28.65 -23.21 7.29
N GLY A 247 29.82 -22.76 7.71
CA GLY A 247 31.07 -23.27 7.15
C GLY A 247 31.21 -24.76 7.45
N PRO A 248 31.79 -25.56 6.55
CA PRO A 248 31.94 -27.00 6.79
C PRO A 248 32.79 -27.25 8.01
N ALA A 249 32.24 -27.97 8.97
CA ALA A 249 33.02 -28.51 10.11
C ALA A 249 34.14 -29.37 9.52
N LEU A 250 35.39 -28.93 9.73
CA LEU A 250 36.60 -29.74 9.52
C LEU A 250 36.48 -30.97 10.40
N VAL A 251 36.18 -32.11 9.81
CA VAL A 251 36.36 -33.40 10.42
C VAL A 251 37.88 -33.64 10.51
N ALA A 252 38.45 -33.45 11.66
CA ALA A 252 39.79 -33.95 11.95
C ALA A 252 39.68 -35.48 12.01
N VAL A 253 40.41 -36.16 11.14
CA VAL A 253 40.66 -37.60 11.22
C VAL A 253 42.01 -37.76 11.86
N ASP A 254 42.04 -38.38 13.04
CA ASP A 254 43.23 -39.02 13.60
C ASP A 254 43.47 -40.39 12.96
#